data_1afd1d75ac9fc68932af340fba07319e
#
_entry.id   1afd1d75ac9fc68932af340fba07319e
#
_cell.length_a   1.000
_cell.length_b   1.000
_cell.length_c   1.000
_cell.angle_alpha   90.00
_cell.angle_beta   90.00
_cell.angle_gamma   90.00
#
_symmetry.space_group_name_H-M   'P 1'
#
loop_
_entity.id
_entity.type
_entity.pdbx_description
1 polymer ?
#
loop_
_entity_poly.entity_id
_entity_poly.type
_entity_poly.pdbx_seq_one_letter_code
_entity_poly.pdbx_strand_id
1 'polypeptide(L)'
;MRYILFVCTGNTCRSPMAEGFFNAAVRQDPKLSDAYRAFSAGIMAMDGDSASNNAIMALKEGWGIDISSHKVKTLKYEYIKDADLILTMTKAHKDAALHLFPGMDKKIFTLKEYAANLAAQNLSKCKNNSS
;
A
#
# COMPACT_ATOMS: atom_id res chain seq x y z
N MET A 1 -3.78 -12.86 10.05
CA MET A 1 -2.95 -11.81 9.38
C MET A 1 -3.75 -11.17 8.26
N ARG A 2 -3.82 -9.85 8.25
CA ARG A 2 -4.46 -9.09 7.18
C ARG A 2 -3.40 -8.48 6.29
N TYR A 3 -3.61 -8.55 4.98
CA TYR A 3 -2.65 -8.08 3.98
C TYR A 3 -3.17 -6.84 3.28
N ILE A 4 -2.30 -5.83 3.17
CA ILE A 4 -2.57 -4.59 2.45
C ILE A 4 -1.64 -4.54 1.26
N LEU A 5 -2.23 -4.38 0.07
CA LEU A 5 -1.47 -4.32 -1.19
C LEU A 5 -1.44 -2.87 -1.69
N PHE A 6 -0.24 -2.32 -1.83
CA PHE A 6 -0.04 -1.01 -2.44
C PHE A 6 0.27 -1.17 -3.92
N VAL A 7 -0.39 -0.40 -4.78
CA VAL A 7 -0.27 -0.52 -6.25
C VAL A 7 0.10 0.81 -6.88
N CYS A 8 1.12 0.79 -7.73
CA CYS A 8 1.49 1.91 -8.60
C CYS A 8 1.80 1.38 -10.01
N THR A 9 2.46 2.17 -10.85
CA THR A 9 2.77 1.74 -12.23
C THR A 9 3.89 0.71 -12.26
N GLY A 10 5.09 1.07 -11.82
CA GLY A 10 6.29 0.25 -12.00
C GLY A 10 6.73 -0.54 -10.77
N ASN A 11 6.10 -0.30 -9.62
CA ASN A 11 6.49 -0.92 -8.33
C ASN A 11 7.96 -0.65 -7.96
N THR A 12 8.49 0.51 -8.37
CA THR A 12 9.88 0.88 -8.11
C THR A 12 10.04 2.07 -7.16
N CYS A 13 9.00 2.87 -6.98
CA CYS A 13 9.12 4.10 -6.18
C CYS A 13 8.00 4.22 -5.13
N ARG A 14 6.81 4.68 -5.56
CA ARG A 14 5.74 5.03 -4.62
C ARG A 14 5.21 3.83 -3.82
N SER A 15 4.87 2.74 -4.48
CA SER A 15 4.32 1.59 -3.76
C SER A 15 5.35 0.86 -2.88
N PRO A 16 6.63 0.70 -3.28
CA PRO A 16 7.62 0.17 -2.35
C PRO A 16 7.87 1.07 -1.15
N MET A 17 7.83 2.38 -1.32
CA MET A 17 7.97 3.33 -0.20
C MET A 17 6.80 3.19 0.76
N ALA A 18 5.58 3.11 0.25
CA ALA A 18 4.38 2.92 1.08
C ALA A 18 4.44 1.60 1.85
N GLU A 19 4.83 0.52 1.19
CA GLU A 19 5.05 -0.78 1.82
C GLU A 19 6.09 -0.68 2.95
N GLY A 20 7.21 -0.03 2.69
CA GLY A 20 8.27 0.15 3.67
C GLY A 20 7.81 0.95 4.89
N PHE A 21 7.13 2.06 4.67
CA PHE A 21 6.57 2.87 5.75
C PHE A 21 5.59 2.09 6.60
N PHE A 22 4.66 1.41 5.96
CA PHE A 22 3.63 0.66 6.67
C PHE A 22 4.24 -0.44 7.52
N ASN A 23 5.12 -1.26 6.94
CA ASN A 23 5.72 -2.37 7.66
C ASN A 23 6.64 -1.90 8.78
N ALA A 24 7.35 -0.78 8.60
CA ALA A 24 8.15 -0.19 9.67
C ALA A 24 7.28 0.32 10.82
N ALA A 25 6.15 0.95 10.50
CA ALA A 25 5.24 1.45 11.52
C ALA A 25 4.61 0.31 12.34
N VAL A 26 4.14 -0.76 11.68
CA VAL A 26 3.51 -1.87 12.39
C VAL A 26 4.51 -2.67 13.22
N ARG A 27 5.78 -2.72 12.83
CA ARG A 27 6.81 -3.42 13.62
C ARG A 27 7.07 -2.79 14.98
N GLN A 28 6.72 -1.53 15.16
CA GLN A 28 6.90 -0.85 16.43
C GLN A 28 5.87 -1.25 17.49
N ASP A 29 4.79 -1.91 17.05
CA ASP A 29 3.74 -2.40 17.96
C ASP A 29 3.54 -3.89 17.70
N PRO A 30 3.88 -4.77 18.66
CA PRO A 30 3.73 -6.23 18.51
C PRO A 30 2.31 -6.67 18.13
N LYS A 31 1.30 -5.97 18.63
CA LYS A 31 -0.10 -6.29 18.30
C LYS A 31 -0.38 -6.06 16.82
N LEU A 32 0.15 -4.96 16.27
CA LEU A 32 -0.04 -4.62 14.86
C LEU A 32 0.82 -5.52 13.96
N SER A 33 2.06 -5.82 14.35
CA SER A 33 2.95 -6.65 13.53
C SER A 33 2.45 -8.08 13.40
N ASP A 34 1.71 -8.58 14.39
CA ASP A 34 1.08 -9.89 14.32
C ASP A 34 -0.22 -9.89 13.51
N ALA A 35 -0.83 -8.72 13.32
CA ALA A 35 -2.15 -8.58 12.68
C ALA A 35 -2.09 -8.12 11.23
N TYR A 36 -1.07 -7.34 10.84
CA TYR A 36 -1.04 -6.66 9.54
C TYR A 36 0.32 -6.77 8.86
N ARG A 37 0.28 -6.91 7.55
CA ARG A 37 1.48 -6.84 6.71
C ARG A 37 1.14 -6.22 5.38
N ALA A 38 2.04 -5.36 4.87
CA ALA A 38 1.90 -4.77 3.54
C ALA A 38 2.83 -5.43 2.55
N PHE A 39 2.39 -5.47 1.30
CA PHE A 39 3.22 -5.80 0.14
C PHE A 39 2.83 -4.86 -1.00
N SER A 40 3.52 -4.93 -2.11
CA SER A 40 3.27 -3.99 -3.22
C SER A 40 3.46 -4.66 -4.56
N ALA A 41 2.83 -4.08 -5.59
CA ALA A 41 2.92 -4.56 -6.97
C ALA A 41 2.72 -3.40 -7.94
N GLY A 42 3.05 -3.60 -9.20
CA GLY A 42 2.88 -2.59 -10.23
C GLY A 42 2.06 -3.10 -11.39
N ILE A 43 1.29 -2.19 -11.99
CA ILE A 43 0.42 -2.53 -13.12
C ILE A 43 1.24 -2.86 -14.37
N MET A 44 2.35 -2.13 -14.56
CA MET A 44 3.29 -2.35 -15.66
C MET A 44 4.70 -2.43 -15.08
N ALA A 45 5.02 -3.55 -14.43
CA ALA A 45 6.27 -3.71 -13.71
C ALA A 45 7.16 -4.77 -14.37
N MET A 46 8.46 -4.68 -14.14
CA MET A 46 9.44 -5.67 -14.58
C MET A 46 9.83 -6.53 -13.39
N ASP A 47 9.32 -7.76 -13.33
CA ASP A 47 9.53 -8.68 -12.21
C ASP A 47 11.01 -8.84 -11.90
N GLY A 48 11.35 -8.75 -10.62
CA GLY A 48 12.70 -8.96 -10.13
C GLY A 48 13.59 -7.73 -10.09
N ASP A 49 13.16 -6.60 -10.69
CA ASP A 49 13.92 -5.36 -10.59
C ASP A 49 13.93 -4.86 -9.13
N SER A 50 14.89 -4.00 -8.82
CA SER A 50 14.98 -3.37 -7.50
C SER A 50 14.15 -2.11 -7.43
N ALA A 51 13.87 -1.63 -6.22
CA ALA A 51 13.34 -0.29 -6.03
C ALA A 51 14.31 0.73 -6.62
N SER A 52 13.80 1.92 -7.02
CA SER A 52 14.66 2.96 -7.58
C SER A 52 15.66 3.44 -6.53
N ASN A 53 16.85 3.88 -6.98
CA ASN A 53 17.87 4.40 -6.08
C ASN A 53 17.34 5.62 -5.28
N ASN A 54 16.55 6.46 -5.93
CA ASN A 54 15.96 7.65 -5.26
C ASN A 54 15.03 7.23 -4.12
N ALA A 55 14.20 6.20 -4.33
CA ALA A 55 13.30 5.70 -3.30
C ALA A 55 14.09 5.08 -2.13
N ILE A 56 15.10 4.27 -2.44
CA ILE A 56 15.95 3.64 -1.42
C ILE A 56 16.63 4.72 -0.57
N MET A 57 17.23 5.72 -1.21
CA MET A 57 17.94 6.79 -0.51
C MET A 57 17.00 7.66 0.31
N ALA A 58 15.84 8.02 -0.26
CA ALA A 58 14.88 8.87 0.43
C ALA A 58 14.40 8.26 1.75
N LEU A 59 14.06 6.99 1.74
CA LEU A 59 13.60 6.29 2.96
C LEU A 59 14.73 6.08 3.95
N LYS A 60 15.92 5.75 3.48
CA LYS A 60 17.06 5.51 4.35
C LYS A 60 17.51 6.80 5.04
N GLU A 61 17.69 7.88 4.26
CA GLU A 61 18.18 9.16 4.80
C GLU A 61 17.13 9.89 5.63
N GLY A 62 15.87 9.85 5.19
CA GLY A 62 14.80 10.59 5.87
C GLY A 62 14.20 9.86 7.06
N TRP A 63 14.18 8.52 7.03
CA TRP A 63 13.39 7.72 7.99
C TRP A 63 14.13 6.52 8.55
N GLY A 64 15.34 6.24 8.09
CA GLY A 64 16.11 5.08 8.55
C GLY A 64 15.49 3.74 8.10
N ILE A 65 14.68 3.75 7.07
CA ILE A 65 14.00 2.56 6.55
C ILE A 65 14.74 2.06 5.31
N ASP A 66 15.10 0.78 5.31
CA ASP A 66 15.85 0.14 4.22
C ASP A 66 14.89 -0.68 3.34
N ILE A 67 14.71 -0.27 2.08
CA ILE A 67 13.94 -1.01 1.09
C ILE A 67 14.83 -1.56 -0.04
N SER A 68 16.14 -1.67 0.20
CA SER A 68 17.08 -2.13 -0.83
C SER A 68 16.86 -3.59 -1.23
N SER A 69 16.21 -4.38 -0.38
CA SER A 69 15.89 -5.78 -0.69
C SER A 69 14.59 -5.96 -1.46
N HIS A 70 13.85 -4.86 -1.72
CA HIS A 70 12.59 -4.93 -2.44
C HIS A 70 12.78 -5.50 -3.85
N LYS A 71 11.92 -6.44 -4.23
CA LYS A 71 11.85 -6.97 -5.59
C LYS A 71 10.54 -6.58 -6.23
N VAL A 72 10.64 -5.96 -7.40
CA VAL A 72 9.46 -5.52 -8.17
C VAL A 72 8.60 -6.72 -8.55
N LYS A 73 7.29 -6.55 -8.43
CA LYS A 73 6.28 -7.57 -8.78
C LYS A 73 5.23 -6.97 -9.69
N THR A 74 4.90 -7.68 -10.76
CA THR A 74 3.76 -7.32 -11.59
C THR A 74 2.47 -7.72 -10.89
N LEU A 75 1.47 -6.84 -10.94
CA LEU A 75 0.16 -7.11 -10.36
C LEU A 75 -0.46 -8.33 -11.01
N LYS A 76 -0.90 -9.29 -10.21
CA LYS A 76 -1.59 -10.51 -10.68
C LYS A 76 -2.77 -10.83 -9.78
N TYR A 77 -3.64 -11.71 -10.30
CA TYR A 77 -4.86 -12.11 -9.60
C TYR A 77 -4.60 -12.66 -8.19
N GLU A 78 -3.54 -13.44 -8.02
CA GLU A 78 -3.20 -14.03 -6.72
C GLU A 78 -2.97 -12.95 -5.66
N TYR A 79 -2.33 -11.86 -6.02
CA TYR A 79 -2.12 -10.74 -5.09
C TYR A 79 -3.42 -10.04 -4.74
N ILE A 80 -4.29 -9.85 -5.73
CA ILE A 80 -5.62 -9.26 -5.53
C ILE A 80 -6.45 -10.15 -4.60
N LYS A 81 -6.42 -11.45 -4.84
CA LYS A 81 -7.18 -12.42 -4.04
C LYS A 81 -6.72 -12.44 -2.59
N ASP A 82 -5.42 -12.44 -2.36
CA ASP A 82 -4.84 -12.57 -1.02
C ASP A 82 -4.93 -11.28 -0.20
N ALA A 83 -5.06 -10.13 -0.86
CA ALA A 83 -5.13 -8.85 -0.16
C ALA A 83 -6.50 -8.62 0.46
N ASP A 84 -6.53 -8.15 1.69
CA ASP A 84 -7.75 -7.73 2.36
C ASP A 84 -8.14 -6.32 1.97
N LEU A 85 -7.14 -5.50 1.65
CA LEU A 85 -7.31 -4.11 1.24
C LEU A 85 -6.28 -3.78 0.17
N ILE A 86 -6.70 -3.11 -0.88
CA ILE A 86 -5.82 -2.70 -1.99
C ILE A 86 -5.86 -1.19 -2.08
N LEU A 87 -4.70 -0.56 -1.95
CA LEU A 87 -4.56 0.89 -1.98
C LEU A 87 -3.69 1.29 -3.18
N THR A 88 -4.30 2.01 -4.12
CA THR A 88 -3.60 2.49 -5.30
C THR A 88 -3.08 3.89 -5.07
N MET A 89 -1.96 4.24 -5.71
CA MET A 89 -1.33 5.53 -5.52
C MET A 89 -2.11 6.66 -6.18
N THR A 90 -2.81 6.37 -7.29
CA THR A 90 -3.62 7.35 -8.01
C THR A 90 -4.94 6.73 -8.47
N LYS A 91 -5.88 7.58 -8.89
CA LYS A 91 -7.14 7.13 -9.47
C LYS A 91 -6.91 6.35 -10.77
N ALA A 92 -5.92 6.74 -11.56
CA ALA A 92 -5.58 6.01 -12.79
C ALA A 92 -5.16 4.57 -12.48
N HIS A 93 -4.39 4.35 -11.41
CA HIS A 93 -4.02 3.00 -10.97
C HIS A 93 -5.23 2.21 -10.51
N LYS A 94 -6.16 2.85 -9.80
CA LYS A 94 -7.40 2.21 -9.37
C LYS A 94 -8.24 1.78 -10.56
N ASP A 95 -8.44 2.67 -11.54
CA ASP A 95 -9.22 2.38 -12.73
C ASP A 95 -8.59 1.25 -13.54
N ALA A 96 -7.25 1.25 -13.67
CA ALA A 96 -6.54 0.18 -14.36
C ALA A 96 -6.68 -1.17 -13.65
N ALA A 97 -6.56 -1.18 -12.32
CA ALA A 97 -6.72 -2.41 -11.53
C ALA A 97 -8.13 -2.96 -11.65
N LEU A 98 -9.15 -2.10 -11.60
CA LEU A 98 -10.54 -2.51 -11.76
C LEU A 98 -10.83 -3.02 -13.18
N HIS A 99 -10.16 -2.45 -14.19
CA HIS A 99 -10.29 -2.93 -15.57
C HIS A 99 -9.69 -4.33 -15.74
N LEU A 100 -8.52 -4.56 -15.12
CA LEU A 100 -7.84 -5.86 -15.18
C LEU A 100 -8.56 -6.92 -14.34
N PHE A 101 -9.13 -6.53 -13.19
CA PHE A 101 -9.77 -7.45 -12.26
C PHE A 101 -11.16 -6.93 -11.87
N PRO A 102 -12.17 -7.06 -12.77
CA PRO A 102 -13.53 -6.58 -12.49
C PRO A 102 -14.14 -7.27 -11.27
N GLY A 103 -14.97 -6.53 -10.55
CA GLY A 103 -15.67 -7.07 -9.38
C GLY A 103 -14.94 -6.89 -8.06
N MET A 104 -13.73 -6.33 -8.08
CA MET A 104 -12.92 -6.12 -6.87
C MET A 104 -13.09 -4.72 -6.28
N ASP A 105 -14.09 -3.98 -6.72
CA ASP A 105 -14.31 -2.59 -6.32
C ASP A 105 -14.56 -2.40 -4.82
N LYS A 106 -15.00 -3.44 -4.11
CA LYS A 106 -15.26 -3.35 -2.66
C LYS A 106 -14.00 -3.25 -1.82
N LYS A 107 -12.85 -3.67 -2.34
CA LYS A 107 -11.60 -3.64 -1.58
C LYS A 107 -10.50 -2.81 -2.23
N ILE A 108 -10.75 -2.15 -3.37
CA ILE A 108 -9.79 -1.31 -4.07
C ILE A 108 -10.15 0.16 -3.87
N PHE A 109 -9.23 0.91 -3.27
CA PHE A 109 -9.38 2.35 -3.02
C PHE A 109 -8.10 3.06 -3.41
N THR A 110 -8.19 4.35 -3.74
CA THR A 110 -6.97 5.16 -3.76
C THR A 110 -6.53 5.39 -2.31
N LEU A 111 -5.22 5.54 -2.11
CA LEU A 111 -4.69 5.84 -0.77
C LEU A 111 -5.32 7.12 -0.22
N LYS A 112 -5.47 8.13 -1.07
CA LYS A 112 -6.04 9.43 -0.69
C LYS A 112 -7.49 9.31 -0.24
N GLU A 113 -8.36 8.61 -1.01
CA GLU A 113 -9.77 8.48 -0.65
C GLU A 113 -9.94 7.62 0.60
N TYR A 114 -9.13 6.58 0.78
CA TYR A 114 -9.19 5.74 1.97
C TYR A 114 -8.78 6.51 3.22
N ALA A 115 -7.73 7.32 3.13
CA ALA A 115 -7.29 8.17 4.23
C ALA A 115 -8.37 9.21 4.59
N ALA A 116 -9.03 9.80 3.58
CA ALA A 116 -10.12 10.75 3.81
C ALA A 116 -11.32 10.08 4.51
N ASN A 117 -11.67 8.86 4.11
CA ASN A 117 -12.76 8.11 4.74
C ASN A 117 -12.44 7.80 6.21
N LEU A 118 -11.22 7.39 6.51
CA LEU A 118 -10.79 7.15 7.89
C LEU A 118 -10.84 8.42 8.74
N ALA A 119 -10.39 9.55 8.18
CA ALA A 119 -10.43 10.84 8.87
C ALA A 119 -11.87 11.26 9.18
N ALA A 120 -12.78 11.07 8.21
CA ALA A 120 -14.20 11.36 8.41
C ALA A 120 -14.83 10.50 9.51
N GLN A 121 -14.49 9.21 9.56
CA GLN A 121 -14.96 8.30 10.60
C GLN A 121 -14.44 8.71 11.98
N ASN A 122 -13.16 9.08 12.06
CA ASN A 122 -12.57 9.51 13.33
C ASN A 122 -13.18 10.82 13.83
N LEU A 123 -13.44 11.77 12.94
CA LEU A 123 -14.13 13.02 13.31
C LEU A 123 -15.55 12.75 13.82
N SER A 124 -16.26 11.84 13.18
CA SER A 124 -17.61 11.45 13.60
C SER A 124 -17.58 10.83 15.01
N LYS A 125 -16.62 9.95 15.28
CA LYS A 125 -16.43 9.32 16.60
C LYS A 125 -16.10 10.37 17.66
N CYS A 126 -15.23 11.32 17.35
CA CYS A 126 -14.86 12.40 18.28
C CYS A 126 -16.06 13.25 18.63
N LYS A 127 -16.92 13.59 17.65
CA LYS A 127 -18.15 14.34 17.89
C LYS A 127 -19.13 13.58 18.79
N ASN A 128 -19.25 12.27 18.58
CA ASN A 128 -20.15 11.43 19.39
C ASN A 128 -19.66 11.27 20.83
N ASN A 129 -18.35 11.36 21.06
CA ASN A 129 -17.76 11.20 22.38
C ASN A 129 -17.62 12.51 23.14
N SER A 130 -17.86 13.65 22.52
CA SER A 130 -17.66 14.97 23.13
C SER A 130 -18.94 15.56 23.74
N SER A 131 -19.97 14.79 23.81
CA SER A 131 -21.24 15.22 24.44
C SER A 131 -21.23 15.13 25.95
#